data_0acf228fe65ee563a5c59558382b010e
#
_entry.id   0acf228fe65ee563a5c59558382b010e
#
_cell.length_a   1.000
_cell.length_b   1.000
_cell.length_c   1.000
_cell.angle_alpha   90.00
_cell.angle_beta   90.00
_cell.angle_gamma   90.00
#
_symmetry.space_group_name_H-M   'P 1'
#
loop_
_entity.id
_entity.type
_entity.pdbx_description
1 polymer ?
#
loop_
_entity_poly.entity_id
_entity_poly.type
_entity_poly.pdbx_seq_one_letter_code
_entity_poly.pdbx_strand_id
1 'polypeptide(L)'
;MVALPEPGVLVPDFDNADVARALASGRHVVSIVDSGSAVRRSVDIRLPRVGRNEAAEAFRAGDVEWRHADRLAVLARRSMPALARRLSRSPRVQQPTWSRPPLADTLAALMLASRWTDLPEDLNVLSELATIPLVDLRRAIADASRGPDPAIRNVRNVFVFTSLEEAFLEFGNRVSSDLASRWAEIATSVLLDPNPYEGLNSHERIAAQMKGQRRTYSPALRRGIADSLALAGAIESVPGGTNHASSVAERVVRDVLRQVSAGSKGHTWGAIADVLPLLAEAAPDTFLSALEDDLATSEPTVGRMFQVIDDPLALGPSGQQHHLLWALEVLCWSPDHLVRATQILTELCRYDLPKNSGNNPLASMSTVLCGWTRNTGADLATRLQALDACRIVSETTGWALLKALWPDSNAWVSPPNEPRYQLWRPPSDRMPNSEWFAFATSLVDRALAWVTADRTALPWLVEALSTVGPDDANRIIEFLEDEASRGDLDEDVRLALFEQVREISTRHERFQDADWAMPAERRARLHKLAELLQPADDLRRFAYLFSWRPDLSGADLSDYEHYRTALEAKRREALDVLFARSDAWEQLGAVAARAEAPTQVG
;
A
#
# COMPACT_ATOMS: atom_id res chain seq x y z
N MET A 1 45.60 32.55 1.02
CA MET A 1 46.13 31.36 1.73
C MET A 1 46.32 31.75 3.18
N VAL A 2 45.37 31.38 4.04
CA VAL A 2 45.46 31.65 5.48
C VAL A 2 46.40 30.59 6.07
N ALA A 3 47.48 31.02 6.68
CA ALA A 3 48.38 30.12 7.40
C ALA A 3 47.66 29.62 8.66
N LEU A 4 47.29 28.35 8.68
CA LEU A 4 46.74 27.69 9.86
C LEU A 4 47.87 27.35 10.84
N PRO A 5 47.69 27.55 12.15
CA PRO A 5 48.70 27.22 13.15
C PRO A 5 48.95 25.70 13.21
N GLU A 6 50.17 25.27 13.42
CA GLU A 6 50.56 23.87 13.63
C GLU A 6 50.37 23.47 15.10
N PRO A 7 50.10 22.18 15.38
CA PRO A 7 49.59 21.09 14.55
C PRO A 7 48.06 21.02 14.59
N GLY A 8 47.42 20.84 13.44
CA GLY A 8 45.97 20.74 13.32
C GLY A 8 45.53 19.64 12.34
N VAL A 9 44.36 19.03 12.61
CA VAL A 9 43.65 18.19 11.65
C VAL A 9 42.78 19.10 10.76
N LEU A 10 43.03 19.06 9.45
CA LEU A 10 42.21 19.79 8.49
C LEU A 10 41.02 18.95 8.07
N VAL A 11 39.80 19.48 8.23
CA VAL A 11 38.56 18.89 7.69
C VAL A 11 38.09 19.78 6.57
N PRO A 12 38.41 19.48 5.30
CA PRO A 12 38.01 20.34 4.19
C PRO A 12 36.52 20.20 3.87
N ASP A 13 35.89 21.31 3.55
CA ASP A 13 34.48 21.44 3.10
C ASP A 13 34.42 21.61 1.56
N PHE A 14 35.40 21.12 0.82
CA PHE A 14 35.54 21.34 -0.63
C PHE A 14 36.28 20.24 -1.36
N ASP A 15 36.25 20.23 -2.70
CA ASP A 15 36.69 19.18 -3.59
C ASP A 15 38.21 18.90 -3.65
N ASN A 16 38.48 17.67 -4.10
CA ASN A 16 39.71 16.87 -4.13
C ASN A 16 41.06 17.57 -4.45
N ALA A 17 41.12 18.69 -5.16
CA ALA A 17 42.41 19.29 -5.55
C ALA A 17 43.15 19.96 -4.37
N ASP A 18 42.43 20.51 -3.42
CA ASP A 18 43.00 21.17 -2.25
C ASP A 18 43.34 20.18 -1.12
N VAL A 19 42.64 19.03 -1.07
CA VAL A 19 42.98 17.89 -0.20
C VAL A 19 44.34 17.32 -0.59
N ALA A 20 44.58 17.10 -1.89
CA ALA A 20 45.88 16.61 -2.38
C ALA A 20 47.02 17.59 -2.05
N ARG A 21 46.77 18.91 -2.13
CA ARG A 21 47.75 19.95 -1.79
C ARG A 21 48.02 20.04 -0.30
N ALA A 22 46.99 19.84 0.55
CA ALA A 22 47.15 19.79 2.00
C ALA A 22 47.93 18.53 2.45
N LEU A 23 47.64 17.37 1.86
CA LEU A 23 48.40 16.13 2.10
C LEU A 23 49.87 16.25 1.68
N ALA A 24 50.14 16.90 0.54
CA ALA A 24 51.50 17.17 0.08
C ALA A 24 52.27 18.12 1.00
N SER A 25 51.59 18.89 1.85
CA SER A 25 52.21 19.76 2.86
C SER A 25 52.49 19.06 4.19
N GLY A 26 52.30 17.75 4.30
CA GLY A 26 52.59 16.95 5.51
C GLY A 26 51.56 17.08 6.64
N ARG A 27 50.34 17.58 6.35
CA ARG A 27 49.28 17.75 7.34
C ARG A 27 48.32 16.56 7.36
N HIS A 28 47.76 16.28 8.53
CA HIS A 28 46.67 15.31 8.66
C HIS A 28 45.38 15.92 8.10
N VAL A 29 44.75 15.23 7.15
CA VAL A 29 43.50 15.67 6.51
C VAL A 29 42.43 14.60 6.68
N VAL A 30 41.28 14.96 7.26
CA VAL A 30 40.09 14.11 7.29
C VAL A 30 39.16 14.58 6.18
N SER A 31 39.09 13.83 5.11
CA SER A 31 38.16 14.11 4.00
C SER A 31 36.89 13.29 4.16
N ILE A 32 35.74 13.98 4.23
CA ILE A 32 34.42 13.35 4.25
C ILE A 32 33.97 13.20 2.79
N VAL A 33 33.77 11.96 2.35
CA VAL A 33 33.37 11.63 0.97
C VAL A 33 31.98 11.02 0.98
N ASP A 34 31.09 11.50 0.13
CA ASP A 34 29.76 10.91 -0.05
C ASP A 34 29.88 9.53 -0.74
N SER A 35 29.04 8.59 -0.33
CA SER A 35 28.96 7.23 -0.89
C SER A 35 28.65 7.18 -2.40
N GLY A 36 28.17 8.28 -2.97
CA GLY A 36 27.87 8.46 -4.40
C GLY A 36 29.03 9.05 -5.21
N SER A 37 30.13 9.45 -4.58
CA SER A 37 31.28 10.01 -5.29
C SER A 37 32.03 8.93 -6.09
N ALA A 38 32.27 9.20 -7.38
CA ALA A 38 32.97 8.28 -8.29
C ALA A 38 34.46 8.06 -7.93
N VAL A 39 34.98 8.74 -6.92
CA VAL A 39 36.35 8.60 -6.44
C VAL A 39 36.45 7.38 -5.53
N ARG A 40 36.64 6.20 -6.13
CA ARG A 40 37.04 4.96 -5.45
C ARG A 40 38.50 5.04 -5.00
N ARG A 41 38.81 5.89 -4.02
CA ARG A 41 40.03 5.74 -3.24
C ARG A 41 39.72 4.93 -1.99
N SER A 42 40.69 4.19 -1.49
CA SER A 42 40.58 3.46 -0.23
C SER A 42 40.04 4.39 0.86
N VAL A 43 38.85 4.09 1.37
CA VAL A 43 38.27 4.82 2.50
C VAL A 43 38.72 4.12 3.76
N ASP A 44 39.48 4.80 4.60
CA ASP A 44 40.07 4.23 5.83
C ASP A 44 38.98 3.92 6.87
N ILE A 45 37.90 4.73 6.92
CA ILE A 45 36.79 4.56 7.84
C ILE A 45 35.50 4.73 7.06
N ARG A 46 34.64 3.71 7.05
CA ARG A 46 33.28 3.78 6.51
C ARG A 46 32.29 3.89 7.66
N LEU A 47 31.63 5.04 7.76
CA LEU A 47 30.52 5.20 8.71
C LEU A 47 29.24 4.58 8.11
N PRO A 48 28.67 3.53 8.71
CA PRO A 48 27.40 3.00 8.25
C PRO A 48 26.30 4.06 8.49
N ARG A 49 25.43 4.21 7.50
CA ARG A 49 24.25 5.07 7.68
C ARG A 49 23.22 4.32 8.52
N VAL A 50 22.93 4.82 9.71
CA VAL A 50 21.91 4.25 10.60
C VAL A 50 20.56 4.13 9.86
N GLY A 51 19.89 2.98 9.97
CA GLY A 51 18.56 2.76 9.43
C GLY A 51 17.52 3.70 10.07
N ARG A 52 16.42 4.01 9.38
CA ARG A 52 15.35 4.85 9.96
C ARG A 52 14.75 4.18 11.20
N ASN A 53 14.42 2.91 11.10
CA ASN A 53 13.79 2.16 12.18
C ASN A 53 14.75 2.03 13.38
N GLU A 54 16.03 1.72 13.13
CA GLU A 54 17.07 1.65 14.16
C GLU A 54 17.23 2.99 14.90
N ALA A 55 17.24 4.12 14.17
CA ALA A 55 17.30 5.44 14.77
C ALA A 55 16.02 5.75 15.58
N ALA A 56 14.85 5.39 15.09
CA ALA A 56 13.59 5.58 15.79
C ALA A 56 13.54 4.74 17.08
N GLU A 57 13.98 3.49 17.04
CA GLU A 57 14.08 2.61 18.22
C GLU A 57 15.04 3.18 19.28
N ALA A 58 16.19 3.72 18.84
CA ALA A 58 17.12 4.39 19.76
C ALA A 58 16.50 5.59 20.46
N PHE A 59 15.70 6.41 19.76
CA PHE A 59 14.97 7.52 20.37
C PHE A 59 13.87 7.05 21.34
N ARG A 60 13.13 5.98 20.99
CA ARG A 60 12.12 5.37 21.88
C ARG A 60 12.75 4.81 23.15
N ALA A 61 13.91 4.16 23.04
CA ALA A 61 14.68 3.68 24.19
C ALA A 61 15.16 4.82 25.11
N GLY A 62 15.23 6.05 24.61
CA GLY A 62 15.52 7.27 25.35
C GLY A 62 14.27 8.02 25.83
N ASP A 63 13.13 7.33 25.98
CA ASP A 63 11.84 7.88 26.44
C ASP A 63 11.26 9.00 25.54
N VAL A 64 11.63 9.03 24.26
CA VAL A 64 10.99 9.92 23.29
C VAL A 64 9.68 9.31 22.82
N GLU A 65 8.60 10.06 22.88
CA GLU A 65 7.30 9.65 22.33
C GLU A 65 7.45 9.17 20.88
N TRP A 66 6.81 8.06 20.52
CA TRP A 66 7.01 7.37 19.25
C TRP A 66 6.84 8.26 18.00
N ARG A 67 5.85 9.17 18.00
CA ARG A 67 5.63 10.13 16.90
C ARG A 67 6.81 11.06 16.71
N HIS A 68 7.40 11.54 17.80
CA HIS A 68 8.60 12.36 17.79
C HIS A 68 9.83 11.55 17.43
N ALA A 69 9.94 10.30 17.89
CA ALA A 69 11.05 9.40 17.59
C ALA A 69 11.21 9.16 16.07
N ASP A 70 10.13 8.92 15.35
CA ASP A 70 10.16 8.73 13.89
C ASP A 70 10.59 10.01 13.15
N ARG A 71 10.11 11.18 13.56
CA ARG A 71 10.54 12.47 13.00
C ARG A 71 12.01 12.76 13.29
N LEU A 72 12.46 12.53 14.51
CA LEU A 72 13.87 12.69 14.89
C LEU A 72 14.77 11.71 14.13
N ALA A 73 14.33 10.49 13.89
CA ALA A 73 15.07 9.52 13.10
C ALA A 73 15.27 9.98 11.65
N VAL A 74 14.25 10.57 11.02
CA VAL A 74 14.37 11.19 9.69
C VAL A 74 15.36 12.35 9.72
N LEU A 75 15.26 13.20 10.74
CA LEU A 75 16.12 14.38 10.89
C LEU A 75 17.58 13.98 11.16
N ALA A 76 17.83 12.99 12.02
CA ALA A 76 19.16 12.44 12.31
C ALA A 76 19.91 11.98 11.06
N ARG A 77 19.17 11.45 10.09
CA ARG A 77 19.72 10.96 8.82
C ARG A 77 19.98 12.08 7.79
N ARG A 78 19.42 13.27 8.02
CA ARG A 78 19.51 14.40 7.08
C ARG A 78 20.47 15.48 7.57
N SER A 79 20.39 15.88 8.83
CA SER A 79 21.15 16.99 9.37
C SER A 79 21.35 16.86 10.88
N MET A 80 22.60 16.65 11.28
CA MET A 80 22.97 16.67 12.72
C MET A 80 22.75 18.05 13.37
N PRO A 81 23.04 19.21 12.72
CA PRO A 81 22.69 20.51 13.28
C PRO A 81 21.18 20.68 13.51
N ALA A 82 20.34 20.28 12.56
CA ALA A 82 18.88 20.34 12.72
C ALA A 82 18.40 19.40 13.84
N LEU A 83 18.96 18.18 13.95
CA LEU A 83 18.67 17.29 15.08
C LEU A 83 19.08 17.91 16.42
N ALA A 84 20.29 18.48 16.50
CA ALA A 84 20.78 19.11 17.72
C ALA A 84 19.87 20.28 18.15
N ARG A 85 19.38 21.08 17.20
CA ARG A 85 18.40 22.15 17.47
C ARG A 85 17.10 21.59 18.04
N ARG A 86 16.59 20.53 17.42
CA ARG A 86 15.31 19.92 17.84
C ARG A 86 15.38 19.29 19.24
N LEU A 87 16.53 18.76 19.64
CA LEU A 87 16.77 18.17 20.94
C LEU A 87 17.18 19.21 22.01
N SER A 88 17.63 20.40 21.59
CA SER A 88 18.09 21.42 22.52
C SER A 88 16.95 22.07 23.29
N ARG A 89 17.17 22.33 24.58
CA ARG A 89 16.28 23.15 25.41
C ARG A 89 16.65 24.64 25.39
N SER A 90 17.78 25.00 24.74
CA SER A 90 18.24 26.37 24.67
C SER A 90 17.64 27.09 23.47
N PRO A 91 16.88 28.17 23.66
CA PRO A 91 16.29 28.95 22.56
C PRO A 91 17.34 29.47 21.55
N ARG A 92 18.57 29.75 22.04
CA ARG A 92 19.67 30.21 21.18
C ARG A 92 20.15 29.13 20.21
N VAL A 93 20.10 27.87 20.63
CA VAL A 93 20.48 26.72 19.80
C VAL A 93 19.33 26.31 18.89
N GLN A 94 18.08 26.51 19.30
CA GLN A 94 16.90 26.12 18.53
C GLN A 94 16.74 26.92 17.24
N GLN A 95 17.24 28.15 17.18
CA GLN A 95 17.09 29.02 16.01
C GLN A 95 18.23 28.78 15.01
N PRO A 96 17.93 28.37 13.76
CA PRO A 96 18.94 28.18 12.73
C PRO A 96 19.54 29.51 12.30
N THR A 97 20.82 29.51 11.90
CA THR A 97 21.53 30.73 11.50
C THR A 97 20.96 31.35 10.23
N TRP A 98 20.41 30.54 9.34
CA TRP A 98 19.83 30.94 8.08
C TRP A 98 18.40 31.53 8.19
N SER A 99 17.77 31.44 9.37
CA SER A 99 16.43 32.03 9.59
C SER A 99 16.44 33.55 9.79
N ARG A 100 17.62 34.18 9.71
CA ARG A 100 17.79 35.62 9.94
C ARG A 100 17.81 36.42 8.63
N PRO A 101 17.43 37.72 8.68
CA PRO A 101 17.64 38.61 7.54
C PRO A 101 19.11 38.65 7.07
N PRO A 102 19.41 38.81 5.78
CA PRO A 102 18.46 39.13 4.70
C PRO A 102 17.81 37.92 4.02
N LEU A 103 18.23 36.68 4.32
CA LEU A 103 17.79 35.49 3.61
C LEU A 103 16.38 35.02 4.00
N ALA A 104 15.91 35.37 5.18
CA ALA A 104 14.69 34.82 5.77
C ALA A 104 13.44 34.92 4.88
N ASP A 105 13.20 36.07 4.27
CA ASP A 105 12.00 36.29 3.44
C ASP A 105 12.09 35.53 2.10
N THR A 106 13.29 35.50 1.51
CA THR A 106 13.53 34.68 0.31
C THR A 106 13.38 33.20 0.61
N LEU A 107 13.94 32.69 1.71
CA LEU A 107 13.81 31.30 2.10
C LEU A 107 12.37 30.92 2.47
N ALA A 108 11.60 31.84 3.04
CA ALA A 108 10.18 31.64 3.28
C ALA A 108 9.38 31.40 1.99
N ALA A 109 9.74 32.07 0.90
CA ALA A 109 9.14 31.82 -0.41
C ALA A 109 9.67 30.48 -1.01
N LEU A 110 10.98 30.24 -0.96
CA LEU A 110 11.58 29.04 -1.56
C LEU A 110 11.14 27.73 -0.86
N MET A 111 10.82 27.76 0.43
CA MET A 111 10.31 26.58 1.12
C MET A 111 8.99 26.06 0.53
N LEU A 112 8.18 26.94 -0.08
CA LEU A 112 6.91 26.59 -0.71
C LEU A 112 7.09 25.82 -2.02
N ALA A 113 8.28 25.92 -2.64
CA ALA A 113 8.70 25.06 -3.75
C ALA A 113 9.50 23.82 -3.27
N SER A 114 10.12 23.88 -2.11
CA SER A 114 10.92 22.88 -1.37
C SER A 114 12.07 22.21 -2.10
N ARG A 115 11.95 21.94 -3.40
CA ARG A 115 13.02 21.38 -4.25
C ARG A 115 12.84 21.83 -5.72
N TRP A 116 13.94 21.92 -6.45
CA TRP A 116 13.96 22.35 -7.85
C TRP A 116 15.28 21.94 -8.53
N THR A 117 15.40 22.23 -9.82
CA THR A 117 16.64 22.07 -10.57
C THR A 117 17.13 23.43 -11.08
N ASP A 118 18.29 23.47 -11.75
CA ASP A 118 18.81 24.71 -12.36
C ASP A 118 18.19 24.99 -13.77
N LEU A 119 17.00 24.41 -14.04
CA LEU A 119 16.24 24.71 -15.25
C LEU A 119 15.74 26.16 -15.22
N PRO A 120 15.83 26.91 -16.35
CA PRO A 120 15.33 28.28 -16.42
C PRO A 120 13.88 28.43 -15.98
N GLU A 121 13.03 27.46 -16.35
CA GLU A 121 11.60 27.44 -16.02
C GLU A 121 11.38 27.29 -14.51
N ASP A 122 12.13 26.40 -13.84
CA ASP A 122 12.09 26.25 -12.39
C ASP A 122 12.53 27.55 -11.69
N LEU A 123 13.64 28.14 -12.14
CA LEU A 123 14.18 29.34 -11.54
C LEU A 123 13.27 30.57 -11.75
N ASN A 124 12.55 30.63 -12.87
CA ASN A 124 11.56 31.70 -13.12
C ASN A 124 10.39 31.58 -12.10
N VAL A 125 9.89 30.35 -11.85
CA VAL A 125 8.89 30.09 -10.82
C VAL A 125 9.37 30.57 -9.44
N LEU A 126 10.62 30.27 -9.08
CA LEU A 126 11.17 30.69 -7.80
C LEU A 126 11.35 32.20 -7.69
N SER A 127 11.77 32.86 -8.80
CA SER A 127 11.91 34.32 -8.89
C SER A 127 10.55 35.02 -8.74
N GLU A 128 9.52 34.47 -9.36
CA GLU A 128 8.14 34.95 -9.24
C GLU A 128 7.61 34.74 -7.80
N LEU A 129 7.82 33.56 -7.22
CA LEU A 129 7.38 33.22 -5.87
C LEU A 129 8.03 34.15 -4.82
N ALA A 130 9.33 34.38 -4.95
CA ALA A 130 10.10 35.26 -4.05
C ALA A 130 10.01 36.76 -4.40
N THR A 131 9.47 37.11 -5.55
CA THR A 131 9.40 38.49 -6.06
C THR A 131 10.75 39.20 -6.13
N ILE A 132 11.80 38.48 -6.53
CA ILE A 132 13.16 39.01 -6.66
C ILE A 132 13.73 38.70 -8.05
N PRO A 133 14.65 39.51 -8.57
CA PRO A 133 15.34 39.24 -9.83
C PRO A 133 16.13 37.94 -9.78
N LEU A 134 16.26 37.24 -10.91
CA LEU A 134 16.95 35.96 -11.02
C LEU A 134 18.40 36.00 -10.52
N VAL A 135 19.10 37.14 -10.71
CA VAL A 135 20.49 37.32 -10.23
C VAL A 135 20.56 37.29 -8.70
N ASP A 136 19.60 37.92 -8.03
CA ASP A 136 19.54 37.95 -6.57
C ASP A 136 19.05 36.61 -6.01
N LEU A 137 18.12 35.94 -6.69
CA LEU A 137 17.69 34.59 -6.38
C LEU A 137 18.89 33.61 -6.38
N ARG A 138 19.70 33.63 -7.45
CA ARG A 138 20.89 32.76 -7.54
C ARG A 138 21.89 33.03 -6.42
N ARG A 139 22.06 34.30 -6.05
CA ARG A 139 22.92 34.69 -4.91
C ARG A 139 22.36 34.13 -3.60
N ALA A 140 21.05 34.31 -3.35
CA ALA A 140 20.40 33.80 -2.14
C ALA A 140 20.47 32.28 -2.02
N ILE A 141 20.25 31.53 -3.10
CA ILE A 141 20.42 30.06 -3.14
C ILE A 141 21.88 29.67 -2.81
N ALA A 142 22.86 30.36 -3.41
CA ALA A 142 24.27 30.10 -3.15
C ALA A 142 24.65 30.37 -1.69
N ASP A 143 24.14 31.46 -1.10
CA ASP A 143 24.39 31.80 0.31
C ASP A 143 23.71 30.81 1.26
N ALA A 144 22.48 30.40 0.98
CA ALA A 144 21.73 29.40 1.75
C ALA A 144 22.32 27.98 1.65
N SER A 145 23.17 27.72 0.65
CA SER A 145 23.80 26.43 0.43
C SER A 145 25.20 26.32 1.07
N ARG A 146 25.71 27.37 1.68
CA ARG A 146 27.07 27.42 2.26
C ARG A 146 27.08 27.11 3.75
N GLY A 147 28.26 26.68 4.21
CA GLY A 147 28.56 26.49 5.64
C GLY A 147 28.20 25.10 6.18
N PRO A 148 28.41 24.91 7.49
CA PRO A 148 28.23 23.60 8.14
C PRO A 148 26.74 23.25 8.37
N ASP A 149 25.86 24.22 8.27
CA ASP A 149 24.41 24.08 8.50
C ASP A 149 23.64 24.78 7.38
N PRO A 150 23.69 24.27 6.13
CA PRO A 150 23.03 24.89 5.01
C PRO A 150 21.51 24.66 5.05
N ALA A 151 20.74 25.71 4.77
CA ALA A 151 19.29 25.60 4.60
C ALA A 151 18.94 24.75 3.36
N ILE A 152 19.72 24.88 2.30
CA ILE A 152 19.53 24.23 1.00
C ILE A 152 20.75 23.38 0.69
N ARG A 153 20.52 22.19 0.14
CA ARG A 153 21.58 21.29 -0.37
C ARG A 153 21.37 21.02 -1.84
N ASN A 154 22.47 20.91 -2.58
CA ASN A 154 22.44 20.39 -3.93
C ASN A 154 22.80 18.90 -3.91
N VAL A 155 21.87 18.05 -4.32
CA VAL A 155 22.05 16.59 -4.41
C VAL A 155 21.77 16.16 -5.85
N ARG A 156 22.81 15.80 -6.59
CA ARG A 156 22.71 15.35 -7.99
C ARG A 156 21.93 16.35 -8.87
N ASN A 157 22.30 17.63 -8.82
CA ASN A 157 21.67 18.74 -9.54
C ASN A 157 20.21 19.06 -9.12
N VAL A 158 19.75 18.53 -8.00
CA VAL A 158 18.49 18.92 -7.38
C VAL A 158 18.82 19.72 -6.12
N PHE A 159 18.34 20.96 -6.07
CA PHE A 159 18.33 21.75 -4.85
C PHE A 159 17.16 21.31 -3.98
N VAL A 160 17.42 21.14 -2.69
CA VAL A 160 16.42 20.66 -1.73
C VAL A 160 16.66 21.29 -0.36
N PHE A 161 15.58 21.68 0.33
CA PHE A 161 15.68 22.07 1.73
C PHE A 161 16.23 20.92 2.58
N THR A 162 17.20 21.20 3.43
CA THR A 162 17.80 20.22 4.34
C THR A 162 16.75 19.61 5.27
N SER A 163 15.87 20.47 5.81
CA SER A 163 14.69 20.06 6.58
C SER A 163 13.53 20.99 6.22
N LEU A 164 12.56 20.49 5.44
CA LEU A 164 11.38 21.24 5.05
C LEU A 164 10.49 21.54 6.28
N GLU A 165 10.35 20.57 7.19
CA GLU A 165 9.58 20.75 8.43
C GLU A 165 10.15 21.90 9.28
N GLU A 166 11.49 21.97 9.42
CA GLU A 166 12.14 23.03 10.15
C GLU A 166 11.93 24.39 9.48
N ALA A 167 12.03 24.44 8.14
CA ALA A 167 11.76 25.67 7.39
C ALA A 167 10.31 26.18 7.59
N PHE A 168 9.33 25.27 7.58
CA PHE A 168 7.93 25.63 7.86
C PHE A 168 7.72 26.13 9.30
N LEU A 169 8.40 25.53 10.29
CA LEU A 169 8.36 26.01 11.68
C LEU A 169 8.96 27.42 11.82
N GLU A 170 10.07 27.71 11.13
CA GLU A 170 10.76 28.99 11.20
C GLU A 170 10.07 30.10 10.37
N PHE A 171 9.53 29.75 9.22
CA PHE A 171 9.04 30.72 8.25
C PHE A 171 7.52 30.70 8.03
N GLY A 172 6.78 29.78 8.62
CA GLY A 172 5.33 29.69 8.44
C GLY A 172 4.61 31.01 8.69
N ASN A 173 5.02 31.75 9.72
CA ASN A 173 4.48 33.07 10.06
C ASN A 173 4.84 34.19 9.06
N ARG A 174 5.77 33.95 8.11
CA ARG A 174 6.16 34.89 7.06
C ARG A 174 5.36 34.68 5.77
N VAL A 175 4.53 33.64 5.70
CA VAL A 175 3.63 33.42 4.56
C VAL A 175 2.47 34.39 4.66
N SER A 176 2.64 35.57 4.03
CA SER A 176 1.58 36.58 3.93
C SER A 176 0.44 36.09 3.02
N SER A 177 -0.71 36.75 3.06
CA SER A 177 -1.83 36.48 2.16
C SER A 177 -1.45 36.58 0.68
N ASP A 178 -0.59 37.54 0.34
CA ASP A 178 -0.13 37.76 -1.05
C ASP A 178 0.81 36.65 -1.51
N LEU A 179 1.74 36.20 -0.63
CA LEU A 179 2.60 35.07 -0.91
C LEU A 179 1.78 33.76 -1.01
N ALA A 180 0.80 33.57 -0.13
CA ALA A 180 -0.12 32.44 -0.16
C ALA A 180 -0.94 32.40 -1.45
N SER A 181 -1.42 33.54 -1.94
CA SER A 181 -2.16 33.63 -3.20
C SER A 181 -1.28 33.31 -4.41
N ARG A 182 -0.08 33.90 -4.49
CA ARG A 182 0.90 33.56 -5.54
C ARG A 182 1.26 32.10 -5.53
N TRP A 183 1.52 31.54 -4.34
CA TRP A 183 1.83 30.12 -4.21
C TRP A 183 0.70 29.24 -4.73
N ALA A 184 -0.56 29.57 -4.45
CA ALA A 184 -1.70 28.81 -4.95
C ALA A 184 -1.78 28.82 -6.48
N GLU A 185 -1.58 29.97 -7.11
CA GLU A 185 -1.60 30.13 -8.57
C GLU A 185 -0.46 29.36 -9.23
N ILE A 186 0.76 29.53 -8.72
CA ILE A 186 1.96 28.85 -9.20
C ILE A 186 1.84 27.32 -8.99
N ALA A 187 1.42 26.87 -7.80
CA ALA A 187 1.27 25.45 -7.51
C ALA A 187 0.26 24.80 -8.45
N THR A 188 -0.88 25.42 -8.68
CA THR A 188 -1.89 24.94 -9.63
C THR A 188 -1.33 24.84 -11.04
N SER A 189 -0.64 25.88 -11.52
CA SER A 189 -0.02 25.89 -12.86
C SER A 189 1.05 24.80 -13.02
N VAL A 190 1.94 24.64 -12.05
CA VAL A 190 3.02 23.64 -12.10
C VAL A 190 2.47 22.20 -12.01
N LEU A 191 1.47 21.96 -11.17
CA LEU A 191 0.87 20.63 -11.01
C LEU A 191 0.04 20.22 -12.23
N LEU A 192 -0.59 21.17 -12.90
CA LEU A 192 -1.37 20.95 -14.12
C LEU A 192 -0.54 20.96 -15.40
N ASP A 193 0.79 21.11 -15.32
CA ASP A 193 1.67 21.02 -16.50
C ASP A 193 1.47 19.69 -17.23
N PRO A 194 1.03 19.72 -18.52
CA PRO A 194 0.65 18.49 -19.23
C PRO A 194 1.78 17.48 -19.33
N ASN A 195 1.43 16.19 -19.25
CA ASN A 195 2.39 15.11 -19.42
C ASN A 195 2.51 14.71 -20.90
N PRO A 196 3.59 15.06 -21.60
CA PRO A 196 3.75 14.72 -23.03
C PRO A 196 3.97 13.21 -23.25
N TYR A 197 4.13 12.42 -22.19
CA TYR A 197 4.38 10.97 -22.24
C TYR A 197 3.16 10.15 -21.84
N GLU A 198 2.03 10.77 -21.57
CA GLU A 198 0.81 10.07 -21.17
C GLU A 198 0.28 9.21 -22.32
N GLY A 199 -0.06 7.96 -22.00
CA GLY A 199 -0.54 7.00 -22.99
C GLY A 199 0.52 6.43 -23.96
N LEU A 200 1.79 6.86 -23.84
CA LEU A 200 2.88 6.38 -24.69
C LEU A 200 3.55 5.12 -24.10
N ASN A 201 3.81 4.12 -24.93
CA ASN A 201 4.68 3.00 -24.56
C ASN A 201 6.17 3.44 -24.49
N SER A 202 7.07 2.55 -24.03
CA SER A 202 8.49 2.87 -23.84
C SER A 202 9.18 3.35 -25.12
N HIS A 203 8.89 2.74 -26.28
CA HIS A 203 9.47 3.16 -27.56
C HIS A 203 9.00 4.55 -27.97
N GLU A 204 7.71 4.81 -27.87
CA GLU A 204 7.12 6.11 -28.20
C GLU A 204 7.62 7.20 -27.26
N ARG A 205 7.79 6.88 -25.98
CA ARG A 205 8.35 7.79 -24.98
C ARG A 205 9.80 8.17 -25.30
N ILE A 206 10.64 7.20 -25.68
CA ILE A 206 12.01 7.45 -26.13
C ILE A 206 12.00 8.34 -27.38
N ALA A 207 11.14 8.04 -28.36
CA ALA A 207 11.01 8.85 -29.57
C ALA A 207 10.56 10.29 -29.27
N ALA A 208 9.62 10.47 -28.34
CA ALA A 208 9.17 11.78 -27.87
C ALA A 208 10.31 12.56 -27.18
N GLN A 209 11.11 11.89 -26.34
CA GLN A 209 12.29 12.49 -25.70
C GLN A 209 13.35 12.91 -26.74
N MET A 210 13.62 12.06 -27.73
CA MET A 210 14.55 12.40 -28.82
C MET A 210 14.08 13.62 -29.65
N LYS A 211 12.77 13.86 -29.73
CA LYS A 211 12.16 15.03 -30.36
C LYS A 211 12.15 16.27 -29.44
N GLY A 212 12.74 16.18 -28.24
CA GLY A 212 12.78 17.26 -27.26
C GLY A 212 11.46 17.52 -26.54
N GLN A 213 10.47 16.63 -26.66
CA GLN A 213 9.24 16.74 -25.89
C GLN A 213 9.53 16.50 -24.42
N ARG A 214 9.17 17.44 -23.58
CA ARG A 214 9.33 17.36 -22.12
C ARG A 214 8.27 18.21 -21.44
N ARG A 215 8.03 17.95 -20.18
CA ARG A 215 7.27 18.88 -19.33
C ARG A 215 7.98 20.22 -19.25
N THR A 216 7.22 21.27 -19.03
CA THR A 216 7.75 22.62 -18.81
C THR A 216 8.60 22.65 -17.56
N TYR A 217 8.10 22.11 -16.47
CA TYR A 217 8.77 22.11 -15.18
C TYR A 217 9.45 20.79 -14.86
N SER A 218 10.51 20.86 -14.06
CA SER A 218 11.21 19.64 -13.63
C SER A 218 10.34 18.75 -12.74
N PRO A 219 10.58 17.43 -12.75
CA PRO A 219 9.95 16.52 -11.78
C PRO A 219 10.31 16.91 -10.32
N ALA A 220 11.47 17.56 -10.10
CA ALA A 220 11.89 18.02 -8.80
C ALA A 220 10.98 19.15 -8.29
N LEU A 221 10.72 20.17 -9.10
CA LEU A 221 9.85 21.29 -8.73
C LEU A 221 8.42 20.81 -8.47
N ARG A 222 7.86 20.00 -9.37
CA ARG A 222 6.52 19.41 -9.19
C ARG A 222 6.39 18.65 -7.87
N ARG A 223 7.35 17.76 -7.62
CA ARG A 223 7.41 16.99 -6.36
C ARG A 223 7.60 17.89 -5.16
N GLY A 224 8.41 18.94 -5.29
CA GLY A 224 8.68 19.89 -4.22
C GLY A 224 7.45 20.67 -3.80
N ILE A 225 6.69 21.18 -4.76
CA ILE A 225 5.42 21.87 -4.51
C ILE A 225 4.42 20.92 -3.83
N ALA A 226 4.30 19.69 -4.32
CA ALA A 226 3.41 18.70 -3.70
C ALA A 226 3.86 18.34 -2.27
N ASP A 227 5.18 18.21 -2.01
CA ASP A 227 5.74 18.00 -0.67
C ASP A 227 5.37 19.17 0.27
N SER A 228 5.43 20.42 -0.22
CA SER A 228 5.09 21.60 0.59
C SER A 228 3.59 21.68 0.88
N LEU A 229 2.75 21.34 -0.09
CA LEU A 229 1.30 21.27 0.12
C LEU A 229 0.94 20.17 1.14
N ALA A 230 1.53 18.98 1.02
CA ALA A 230 1.30 17.88 1.95
C ALA A 230 1.73 18.26 3.38
N LEU A 231 2.89 18.90 3.54
CA LEU A 231 3.31 19.37 4.85
C LEU A 231 2.40 20.49 5.39
N ALA A 232 1.97 21.43 4.53
CA ALA A 232 1.04 22.48 4.92
C ALA A 232 -0.30 21.93 5.41
N GLY A 233 -0.83 20.86 4.75
CA GLY A 233 -2.03 20.17 5.22
C GLY A 233 -1.84 19.39 6.52
N ALA A 234 -0.61 18.94 6.80
CA ALA A 234 -0.29 18.20 8.02
C ALA A 234 0.02 19.11 9.24
N ILE A 235 0.33 20.39 9.02
CA ILE A 235 0.76 21.33 10.07
C ILE A 235 -0.39 21.70 11.05
N GLU A 236 -1.65 21.55 10.67
CA GLU A 236 -2.78 21.75 11.60
C GLU A 236 -2.66 20.88 12.88
N SER A 237 -1.95 19.77 12.78
CA SER A 237 -1.65 18.89 13.91
C SER A 237 -0.48 19.39 14.79
N VAL A 238 0.19 20.50 14.44
CA VAL A 238 1.36 21.02 15.17
C VAL A 238 0.95 22.30 15.91
N PRO A 239 1.12 22.38 17.24
CA PRO A 239 0.82 23.60 18.00
C PRO A 239 1.59 24.81 17.45
N GLY A 240 0.88 25.86 17.05
CA GLY A 240 1.45 27.08 16.48
C GLY A 240 1.47 27.15 14.94
N GLY A 241 0.88 26.17 14.23
CA GLY A 241 0.73 26.22 12.77
C GLY A 241 -0.18 27.36 12.30
N THR A 242 0.10 27.90 11.11
CA THR A 242 -0.68 29.01 10.55
C THR A 242 -1.83 28.49 9.70
N ASN A 243 -3.05 28.95 9.97
CA ASN A 243 -4.28 28.59 9.23
C ASN A 243 -4.23 28.93 7.72
N HIS A 244 -3.29 29.80 7.29
CA HIS A 244 -3.20 30.19 5.88
C HIS A 244 -2.60 29.10 4.98
N ALA A 245 -1.62 28.35 5.45
CA ALA A 245 -0.93 27.36 4.62
C ALA A 245 -1.83 26.14 4.31
N SER A 246 -2.58 25.65 5.29
CA SER A 246 -3.49 24.51 5.10
C SER A 246 -4.68 24.87 4.19
N SER A 247 -5.24 26.07 4.35
CA SER A 247 -6.31 26.55 3.46
C SER A 247 -5.86 26.72 2.00
N VAL A 248 -4.57 27.07 1.78
CA VAL A 248 -3.97 27.10 0.44
C VAL A 248 -3.84 25.68 -0.10
N ALA A 249 -3.36 24.72 0.71
CA ALA A 249 -3.23 23.33 0.29
C ALA A 249 -4.57 22.76 -0.16
N GLU A 250 -5.61 22.94 0.63
CA GLU A 250 -6.96 22.50 0.30
C GLU A 250 -7.49 23.14 -0.99
N ARG A 251 -7.31 24.46 -1.16
CA ARG A 251 -7.74 25.18 -2.37
C ARG A 251 -7.01 24.67 -3.61
N VAL A 252 -5.69 24.51 -3.57
CA VAL A 252 -4.89 24.04 -4.70
C VAL A 252 -5.29 22.62 -5.08
N VAL A 253 -5.42 21.70 -4.10
CA VAL A 253 -5.85 20.31 -4.36
C VAL A 253 -7.23 20.30 -5.01
N ARG A 254 -8.18 21.08 -4.49
CA ARG A 254 -9.53 21.19 -5.06
C ARG A 254 -9.50 21.70 -6.50
N ASP A 255 -8.73 22.76 -6.77
CA ASP A 255 -8.66 23.37 -8.09
C ASP A 255 -7.98 22.46 -9.11
N VAL A 256 -6.92 21.75 -8.72
CA VAL A 256 -6.22 20.76 -9.55
C VAL A 256 -7.15 19.60 -9.87
N LEU A 257 -7.76 18.97 -8.85
CA LEU A 257 -8.60 17.79 -9.05
C LEU A 257 -9.85 18.10 -9.85
N ARG A 258 -10.48 19.27 -9.64
CA ARG A 258 -11.62 19.72 -10.45
C ARG A 258 -11.27 19.84 -11.94
N GLN A 259 -10.08 20.34 -12.28
CA GLN A 259 -9.65 20.46 -13.68
C GLN A 259 -9.30 19.10 -14.28
N VAL A 260 -8.75 18.21 -13.49
CA VAL A 260 -8.40 16.84 -13.88
C VAL A 260 -9.68 16.00 -14.12
N SER A 261 -10.65 16.05 -13.21
CA SER A 261 -11.94 15.34 -13.37
C SER A 261 -12.74 15.89 -14.56
N ALA A 262 -12.64 17.19 -14.87
CA ALA A 262 -13.25 17.75 -16.06
C ALA A 262 -12.62 17.27 -17.38
N GLY A 263 -11.44 16.64 -17.34
CA GLY A 263 -10.76 16.05 -18.49
C GLY A 263 -10.40 17.04 -19.60
N SER A 264 -10.36 18.33 -19.29
CA SER A 264 -10.17 19.40 -20.27
C SER A 264 -8.69 19.72 -20.48
N LYS A 265 -8.31 20.09 -21.71
CA LYS A 265 -6.96 20.61 -22.06
C LYS A 265 -5.80 19.66 -21.76
N GLY A 266 -6.01 18.34 -21.74
CA GLY A 266 -4.95 17.37 -21.41
C GLY A 266 -4.64 17.30 -19.90
N HIS A 267 -5.48 17.88 -19.05
CA HIS A 267 -5.42 17.68 -17.61
C HIS A 267 -6.14 16.38 -17.26
N THR A 268 -5.41 15.38 -16.83
CA THR A 268 -5.90 14.05 -16.55
C THR A 268 -5.35 13.53 -15.23
N TRP A 269 -5.99 12.54 -14.64
CA TRP A 269 -5.47 11.85 -13.45
C TRP A 269 -4.07 11.27 -13.72
N GLY A 270 -3.82 10.76 -14.92
CA GLY A 270 -2.51 10.27 -15.34
C GLY A 270 -1.44 11.36 -15.40
N ALA A 271 -1.80 12.59 -15.76
CA ALA A 271 -0.86 13.71 -15.80
C ALA A 271 -0.33 14.12 -14.42
N ILE A 272 -1.10 13.88 -13.35
CA ILE A 272 -0.71 14.19 -11.96
C ILE A 272 -0.37 12.93 -11.14
N ALA A 273 -0.28 11.77 -11.78
CA ALA A 273 -0.09 10.48 -11.09
C ALA A 273 1.10 10.49 -10.11
N ASP A 274 2.23 11.07 -10.52
CA ASP A 274 3.47 11.15 -9.75
C ASP A 274 3.35 11.89 -8.40
N VAL A 275 2.31 12.69 -8.22
CA VAL A 275 2.08 13.50 -7.01
C VAL A 275 0.81 13.15 -6.24
N LEU A 276 -0.03 12.24 -6.75
CA LEU A 276 -1.31 11.85 -6.12
C LEU A 276 -1.18 11.51 -4.62
N PRO A 277 -0.20 10.70 -4.16
CA PRO A 277 -0.09 10.38 -2.73
C PRO A 277 0.14 11.63 -1.86
N LEU A 278 0.86 12.63 -2.37
CA LEU A 278 1.10 13.87 -1.65
C LEU A 278 -0.12 14.81 -1.67
N LEU A 279 -0.86 14.84 -2.77
CA LEU A 279 -2.11 15.62 -2.86
C LEU A 279 -3.20 15.02 -1.95
N ALA A 280 -3.28 13.70 -1.86
CA ALA A 280 -4.14 12.99 -0.92
C ALA A 280 -3.81 13.35 0.54
N GLU A 281 -2.52 13.38 0.87
CA GLU A 281 -2.04 13.74 2.21
C GLU A 281 -2.24 15.24 2.53
N ALA A 282 -2.18 16.11 1.50
CA ALA A 282 -2.35 17.55 1.63
C ALA A 282 -3.78 17.98 1.99
N ALA A 283 -4.79 17.30 1.42
CA ALA A 283 -6.20 17.62 1.63
C ALA A 283 -7.07 16.36 1.50
N PRO A 284 -7.07 15.49 2.52
CA PRO A 284 -7.70 14.16 2.46
C PRO A 284 -9.17 14.18 2.04
N ASP A 285 -9.99 14.97 2.72
CA ASP A 285 -11.43 15.06 2.43
C ASP A 285 -11.71 15.58 1.02
N THR A 286 -10.97 16.61 0.60
CA THR A 286 -11.09 17.18 -0.75
C THR A 286 -10.70 16.15 -1.81
N PHE A 287 -9.65 15.36 -1.55
CA PHE A 287 -9.18 14.31 -2.45
C PHE A 287 -10.21 13.17 -2.58
N LEU A 288 -10.74 12.67 -1.46
CA LEU A 288 -11.76 11.62 -1.46
C LEU A 288 -13.04 12.09 -2.15
N SER A 289 -13.52 13.32 -1.83
CA SER A 289 -14.72 13.86 -2.45
C SER A 289 -14.57 14.03 -3.98
N ALA A 290 -13.41 14.46 -4.46
CA ALA A 290 -13.16 14.56 -5.89
C ALA A 290 -13.19 13.20 -6.61
N LEU A 291 -12.71 12.13 -5.96
CA LEU A 291 -12.81 10.76 -6.49
C LEU A 291 -14.24 10.24 -6.44
N GLU A 292 -14.96 10.46 -5.36
CA GLU A 292 -16.38 10.09 -5.22
C GLU A 292 -17.22 10.76 -6.31
N ASP A 293 -17.02 12.06 -6.54
CA ASP A 293 -17.72 12.82 -7.58
C ASP A 293 -17.38 12.31 -8.99
N ASP A 294 -16.10 12.02 -9.29
CA ASP A 294 -15.67 11.47 -10.58
C ASP A 294 -16.27 10.08 -10.81
N LEU A 295 -16.20 9.19 -9.81
CA LEU A 295 -16.73 7.83 -9.88
C LEU A 295 -18.27 7.77 -10.01
N ALA A 296 -18.97 8.78 -9.54
CA ALA A 296 -20.42 8.91 -9.66
C ALA A 296 -20.87 9.33 -11.08
N THR A 297 -19.95 9.78 -11.94
CA THR A 297 -20.27 10.14 -13.31
C THR A 297 -20.52 8.91 -14.19
N SER A 298 -21.22 9.08 -15.31
CA SER A 298 -21.46 7.99 -16.28
C SER A 298 -20.18 7.47 -16.93
N GLU A 299 -19.18 8.33 -17.08
CA GLU A 299 -17.87 8.01 -17.66
C GLU A 299 -16.75 8.55 -16.76
N PRO A 300 -16.41 7.84 -15.68
CA PRO A 300 -15.38 8.30 -14.75
C PRO A 300 -14.02 8.46 -15.43
N THR A 301 -13.44 9.65 -15.32
CA THR A 301 -12.17 9.96 -15.96
C THR A 301 -10.99 9.26 -15.30
N VAL A 302 -11.09 8.95 -13.99
CA VAL A 302 -10.12 8.19 -13.22
C VAL A 302 -9.94 6.75 -13.75
N GLY A 303 -10.97 6.18 -14.38
CA GLY A 303 -10.91 4.85 -14.99
C GLY A 303 -9.82 4.71 -16.06
N ARG A 304 -9.40 5.82 -16.69
CA ARG A 304 -8.29 5.81 -17.65
C ARG A 304 -6.95 5.40 -17.05
N MET A 305 -6.75 5.58 -15.75
CA MET A 305 -5.53 5.13 -15.06
C MET A 305 -5.39 3.60 -15.02
N PHE A 306 -6.51 2.87 -15.18
CA PHE A 306 -6.56 1.41 -15.19
C PHE A 306 -6.36 0.82 -16.60
N GLN A 307 -6.24 1.68 -17.61
CA GLN A 307 -5.92 1.22 -18.96
C GLN A 307 -4.48 0.72 -19.00
N VAL A 308 -4.35 -0.53 -19.42
CA VAL A 308 -3.05 -1.19 -19.59
C VAL A 308 -2.44 -0.77 -20.91
N ILE A 309 -1.22 -0.27 -20.87
CA ILE A 309 -0.43 0.04 -22.06
C ILE A 309 0.41 -1.21 -22.36
N ASP A 310 0.25 -1.75 -23.56
CA ASP A 310 1.09 -2.83 -24.03
C ASP A 310 2.50 -2.27 -24.33
N ASP A 311 3.46 -2.64 -23.49
CA ASP A 311 4.82 -2.13 -23.57
C ASP A 311 5.79 -3.29 -23.80
N PRO A 312 6.32 -3.43 -25.03
CA PRO A 312 7.23 -4.51 -25.38
C PRO A 312 8.54 -4.54 -24.59
N LEU A 313 8.93 -3.42 -23.96
CA LEU A 313 10.14 -3.31 -23.14
C LEU A 313 9.87 -3.49 -21.65
N ALA A 314 8.62 -3.50 -21.22
CA ALA A 314 8.28 -3.72 -19.82
C ALA A 314 8.26 -5.21 -19.49
N LEU A 315 8.64 -5.57 -18.27
CA LEU A 315 8.55 -6.94 -17.73
C LEU A 315 7.09 -7.38 -17.44
N GLY A 316 6.12 -6.67 -18.01
CA GLY A 316 4.68 -6.91 -17.87
C GLY A 316 3.85 -5.68 -18.22
N PRO A 317 2.51 -5.82 -18.22
CA PRO A 317 1.60 -4.73 -18.52
C PRO A 317 1.84 -3.56 -17.57
N SER A 318 2.00 -2.36 -18.12
CA SER A 318 2.21 -1.14 -17.36
C SER A 318 0.94 -0.30 -17.32
N GLY A 319 0.52 0.11 -16.13
CA GLY A 319 -0.59 1.03 -15.92
C GLY A 319 -0.21 2.09 -14.88
N GLN A 320 -0.99 3.16 -14.80
CA GLN A 320 -0.75 4.25 -13.86
C GLN A 320 -1.57 4.12 -12.57
N GLN A 321 -2.43 3.09 -12.47
CA GLN A 321 -3.32 2.85 -11.33
C GLN A 321 -2.59 2.77 -9.99
N HIS A 322 -1.37 2.25 -9.98
CA HIS A 322 -0.59 2.09 -8.75
C HIS A 322 -0.38 3.42 -7.99
N HIS A 323 -0.27 4.55 -8.67
CA HIS A 323 -0.14 5.86 -8.02
C HIS A 323 -1.42 6.27 -7.28
N LEU A 324 -2.59 5.96 -7.85
CA LEU A 324 -3.88 6.20 -7.21
C LEU A 324 -4.07 5.26 -6.01
N LEU A 325 -3.75 3.98 -6.18
CA LEU A 325 -3.83 3.01 -5.09
C LEU A 325 -2.92 3.42 -3.92
N TRP A 326 -1.69 3.86 -4.20
CA TRP A 326 -0.77 4.38 -3.17
C TRP A 326 -1.32 5.63 -2.47
N ALA A 327 -2.03 6.50 -3.19
CA ALA A 327 -2.69 7.66 -2.57
C ALA A 327 -3.81 7.23 -1.61
N LEU A 328 -4.62 6.25 -2.00
CA LEU A 328 -5.67 5.69 -1.14
C LEU A 328 -5.09 4.90 0.04
N GLU A 329 -4.00 4.15 -0.16
CA GLU A 329 -3.28 3.47 0.93
C GLU A 329 -2.76 4.46 1.98
N VAL A 330 -2.22 5.61 1.55
CA VAL A 330 -1.81 6.69 2.47
C VAL A 330 -3.00 7.19 3.31
N LEU A 331 -4.17 7.38 2.69
CA LEU A 331 -5.37 7.83 3.39
C LEU A 331 -5.93 6.77 4.35
N CYS A 332 -5.78 5.49 4.02
CA CYS A 332 -6.18 4.39 4.88
C CYS A 332 -5.42 4.33 6.23
N TRP A 333 -4.30 5.03 6.37
CA TRP A 333 -3.64 5.16 7.68
C TRP A 333 -4.44 5.99 8.67
N SER A 334 -5.29 6.90 8.19
CA SER A 334 -6.17 7.71 9.03
C SER A 334 -7.41 6.94 9.43
N PRO A 335 -7.73 6.80 10.73
CA PRO A 335 -8.99 6.23 11.19
C PRO A 335 -10.22 6.92 10.58
N ASP A 336 -10.16 8.25 10.41
CA ASP A 336 -11.28 9.06 9.92
C ASP A 336 -11.57 8.85 8.43
N HIS A 337 -10.54 8.44 7.65
CA HIS A 337 -10.66 8.30 6.19
C HIS A 337 -10.71 6.84 5.73
N LEU A 338 -10.42 5.87 6.61
CA LEU A 338 -10.30 4.45 6.25
C LEU A 338 -11.55 3.92 5.53
N VAL A 339 -12.73 4.16 6.09
CA VAL A 339 -13.99 3.63 5.53
C VAL A 339 -14.26 4.20 4.14
N ARG A 340 -14.15 5.52 3.96
CA ARG A 340 -14.35 6.18 2.66
C ARG A 340 -13.32 5.71 1.61
N ALA A 341 -12.05 5.62 1.99
CA ALA A 341 -11.00 5.14 1.10
C ALA A 341 -11.23 3.67 0.69
N THR A 342 -11.71 2.82 1.61
CA THR A 342 -12.07 1.43 1.30
C THR A 342 -13.28 1.35 0.36
N GLN A 343 -14.30 2.20 0.52
CA GLN A 343 -15.43 2.27 -0.40
C GLN A 343 -15.00 2.66 -1.81
N ILE A 344 -14.12 3.66 -1.95
CA ILE A 344 -13.55 4.06 -3.24
C ILE A 344 -12.72 2.91 -3.85
N LEU A 345 -11.87 2.25 -3.07
CA LEU A 345 -11.12 1.08 -3.53
C LEU A 345 -12.06 -0.04 -4.02
N THR A 346 -13.20 -0.23 -3.36
CA THR A 346 -14.22 -1.20 -3.77
C THR A 346 -14.83 -0.82 -5.12
N GLU A 347 -15.18 0.44 -5.32
CA GLU A 347 -15.68 0.95 -6.61
C GLU A 347 -14.65 0.76 -7.73
N LEU A 348 -13.35 0.93 -7.43
CA LEU A 348 -12.27 0.74 -8.38
C LEU A 348 -12.06 -0.73 -8.77
N CYS A 349 -12.57 -1.71 -7.99
CA CYS A 349 -12.51 -3.13 -8.37
C CYS A 349 -13.31 -3.46 -9.63
N ARG A 350 -14.20 -2.57 -10.11
CA ARG A 350 -14.93 -2.74 -11.38
C ARG A 350 -14.04 -2.66 -12.63
N TYR A 351 -12.83 -2.10 -12.50
CA TYR A 351 -11.91 -2.00 -13.63
C TYR A 351 -11.06 -3.26 -13.74
N ASP A 352 -11.12 -3.91 -14.90
CA ASP A 352 -10.36 -5.11 -15.16
C ASP A 352 -8.86 -4.82 -15.21
N LEU A 353 -8.10 -5.59 -14.46
CA LEU A 353 -6.64 -5.60 -14.47
C LEU A 353 -6.15 -7.01 -14.82
N PRO A 354 -4.95 -7.15 -15.42
CA PRO A 354 -4.36 -8.46 -15.62
C PRO A 354 -4.33 -9.27 -14.33
N LYS A 355 -4.69 -10.56 -14.39
CA LYS A 355 -4.79 -11.45 -13.22
C LYS A 355 -3.55 -11.48 -12.32
N ASN A 356 -2.37 -11.19 -12.89
CA ASN A 356 -1.09 -11.20 -12.19
C ASN A 356 -0.64 -9.78 -11.75
N SER A 357 -1.51 -8.78 -11.82
CA SER A 357 -1.19 -7.43 -11.34
C SER A 357 -1.20 -7.41 -9.82
N GLY A 358 -0.01 -7.29 -9.21
CA GLY A 358 0.13 -7.15 -7.74
C GLY A 358 -0.43 -5.83 -7.20
N ASN A 359 -0.49 -4.79 -8.05
CA ASN A 359 -1.08 -3.50 -7.70
C ASN A 359 -2.54 -3.44 -8.20
N ASN A 360 -3.46 -3.93 -7.38
CA ASN A 360 -4.90 -3.89 -7.64
C ASN A 360 -5.65 -3.45 -6.38
N PRO A 361 -6.89 -2.93 -6.50
CA PRO A 361 -7.63 -2.39 -5.36
C PRO A 361 -7.90 -3.41 -4.25
N LEU A 362 -8.19 -4.67 -4.58
CA LEU A 362 -8.43 -5.73 -3.60
C LEU A 362 -7.17 -6.04 -2.80
N ALA A 363 -6.00 -6.08 -3.45
CA ALA A 363 -4.71 -6.29 -2.78
C ALA A 363 -4.38 -5.12 -1.83
N SER A 364 -4.66 -3.87 -2.20
CA SER A 364 -4.50 -2.71 -1.32
C SER A 364 -5.40 -2.81 -0.09
N MET A 365 -6.70 -3.14 -0.27
CA MET A 365 -7.64 -3.33 0.85
C MET A 365 -7.22 -4.46 1.78
N SER A 366 -6.85 -5.63 1.23
CA SER A 366 -6.39 -6.77 2.04
C SER A 366 -5.12 -6.46 2.82
N THR A 367 -4.20 -5.69 2.23
CA THR A 367 -2.97 -5.24 2.89
C THR A 367 -3.25 -4.29 4.04
N VAL A 368 -4.12 -3.30 3.82
CA VAL A 368 -4.48 -2.28 4.83
C VAL A 368 -5.24 -2.90 6.00
N LEU A 369 -6.23 -3.76 5.71
CA LEU A 369 -7.14 -4.32 6.71
C LEU A 369 -6.62 -5.63 7.34
N CYS A 370 -5.44 -6.13 6.94
CA CYS A 370 -4.92 -7.40 7.44
C CYS A 370 -4.86 -7.45 8.99
N GLY A 371 -5.08 -8.64 9.54
CA GLY A 371 -5.22 -8.83 10.97
C GLY A 371 -3.92 -9.02 11.76
N TRP A 372 -2.80 -9.33 11.10
CA TRP A 372 -1.53 -9.70 11.76
C TRP A 372 -0.47 -8.58 11.81
N THR A 373 -0.70 -7.49 11.08
CA THR A 373 0.12 -6.26 11.14
C THR A 373 -0.78 -5.04 11.25
N ARG A 374 -0.29 -3.97 11.88
CA ARG A 374 -1.01 -2.70 11.95
C ARG A 374 -0.63 -1.83 10.77
N ASN A 375 -1.36 -1.96 9.69
CA ASN A 375 -1.20 -1.19 8.46
C ASN A 375 -2.17 0.00 8.38
N THR A 376 -2.78 0.35 9.49
CA THR A 376 -3.65 1.52 9.67
C THR A 376 -3.61 1.99 11.12
N GLY A 377 -3.89 3.26 11.37
CA GLY A 377 -4.11 3.81 12.72
C GLY A 377 -5.48 3.49 13.31
N ALA A 378 -6.38 2.90 12.51
CA ALA A 378 -7.74 2.57 12.93
C ALA A 378 -7.77 1.38 13.91
N ASP A 379 -8.71 1.41 14.83
CA ASP A 379 -9.00 0.31 15.73
C ASP A 379 -9.70 -0.86 15.02
N LEU A 380 -9.91 -1.95 15.75
CA LEU A 380 -10.58 -3.14 15.24
C LEU A 380 -11.99 -2.83 14.72
N ALA A 381 -12.76 -2.05 15.46
CA ALA A 381 -14.16 -1.74 15.10
C ALA A 381 -14.23 -0.99 13.77
N THR A 382 -13.38 0.01 13.58
CA THR A 382 -13.31 0.80 12.34
C THR A 382 -12.84 -0.05 11.14
N ARG A 383 -11.87 -0.97 11.34
CA ARG A 383 -11.42 -1.90 10.28
C ARG A 383 -12.54 -2.84 9.84
N LEU A 384 -13.31 -3.36 10.81
CA LEU A 384 -14.45 -4.23 10.52
C LEU A 384 -15.60 -3.44 9.85
N GLN A 385 -15.81 -2.18 10.24
CA GLN A 385 -16.75 -1.29 9.56
C GLN A 385 -16.34 -1.05 8.09
N ALA A 386 -15.05 -0.92 7.80
CA ALA A 386 -14.55 -0.77 6.44
C ALA A 386 -14.83 -2.04 5.59
N LEU A 387 -14.66 -3.23 6.17
CA LEU A 387 -15.02 -4.49 5.51
C LEU A 387 -16.54 -4.57 5.24
N ASP A 388 -17.38 -4.21 6.20
CA ASP A 388 -18.83 -4.20 6.04
C ASP A 388 -19.27 -3.17 4.98
N ALA A 389 -18.63 -1.99 4.94
CA ALA A 389 -18.88 -0.97 3.93
C ALA A 389 -18.49 -1.45 2.52
N CYS A 390 -17.39 -2.21 2.39
CA CYS A 390 -17.01 -2.85 1.13
C CYS A 390 -18.12 -3.77 0.60
N ARG A 391 -18.70 -4.60 1.46
CA ARG A 391 -19.81 -5.49 1.08
C ARG A 391 -21.07 -4.71 0.64
N ILE A 392 -21.36 -3.60 1.31
CA ILE A 392 -22.52 -2.77 0.95
C ILE A 392 -22.34 -2.18 -0.46
N VAL A 393 -21.13 -1.76 -0.82
CA VAL A 393 -20.82 -1.22 -2.15
C VAL A 393 -20.83 -2.33 -3.21
N SER A 394 -20.21 -3.47 -2.92
CA SER A 394 -20.12 -4.63 -3.82
C SER A 394 -20.08 -5.93 -3.03
N GLU A 395 -21.14 -6.73 -3.12
CA GLU A 395 -21.23 -8.02 -2.43
C GLU A 395 -20.11 -8.97 -2.86
N THR A 396 -19.82 -9.05 -4.17
CA THR A 396 -18.75 -9.89 -4.72
C THR A 396 -17.38 -9.47 -4.19
N THR A 397 -17.10 -8.16 -4.18
CA THR A 397 -15.82 -7.64 -3.66
C THR A 397 -15.73 -7.83 -2.15
N GLY A 398 -16.83 -7.66 -1.41
CA GLY A 398 -16.89 -7.92 0.03
C GLY A 398 -16.52 -9.36 0.37
N TRP A 399 -17.08 -10.35 -0.36
CA TRP A 399 -16.71 -11.75 -0.21
C TRP A 399 -15.24 -12.01 -0.58
N ALA A 400 -14.76 -11.44 -1.67
CA ALA A 400 -13.36 -11.58 -2.07
C ALA A 400 -12.42 -11.01 -1.01
N LEU A 401 -12.78 -9.86 -0.41
CA LEU A 401 -12.00 -9.23 0.65
C LEU A 401 -12.05 -10.06 1.95
N LEU A 402 -13.21 -10.55 2.37
CA LEU A 402 -13.33 -11.42 3.53
C LEU A 402 -12.43 -12.66 3.40
N LYS A 403 -12.45 -13.30 2.23
CA LYS A 403 -11.60 -14.46 1.91
C LYS A 403 -10.12 -14.10 1.93
N ALA A 404 -9.74 -12.94 1.40
CA ALA A 404 -8.36 -12.46 1.41
C ALA A 404 -7.84 -12.10 2.82
N LEU A 405 -8.75 -11.72 3.73
CA LEU A 405 -8.44 -11.41 5.13
C LEU A 405 -8.51 -12.63 6.04
N TRP A 406 -8.97 -13.78 5.52
CA TRP A 406 -9.16 -15.00 6.32
C TRP A 406 -7.84 -15.44 6.93
N PRO A 407 -7.85 -15.94 8.18
CA PRO A 407 -6.64 -16.39 8.86
C PRO A 407 -5.84 -17.40 8.04
N ASP A 408 -4.59 -17.05 7.73
CA ASP A 408 -3.63 -17.95 7.10
C ASP A 408 -2.27 -17.79 7.77
N SER A 409 -1.73 -18.88 8.30
CA SER A 409 -0.43 -18.90 8.99
C SER A 409 0.76 -18.58 8.05
N ASN A 410 0.57 -18.69 6.75
CA ASN A 410 1.59 -18.45 5.73
C ASN A 410 1.37 -17.12 4.98
N ALA A 411 0.34 -16.37 5.34
CA ALA A 411 0.05 -15.12 4.67
C ALA A 411 1.14 -14.07 4.95
N TRP A 412 1.61 -13.46 3.88
CA TRP A 412 2.55 -12.35 3.91
C TRP A 412 1.98 -11.18 3.12
N VAL A 413 2.13 -9.98 3.68
CA VAL A 413 1.72 -8.75 3.01
C VAL A 413 2.88 -7.77 2.96
N SER A 414 3.03 -7.07 1.84
CA SER A 414 3.92 -5.92 1.77
C SER A 414 3.28 -4.75 2.53
N PRO A 415 4.06 -3.94 3.27
CA PRO A 415 3.51 -2.75 3.91
C PRO A 415 2.86 -1.83 2.86
N PRO A 416 1.70 -1.22 3.16
CA PRO A 416 1.08 -0.23 2.29
C PRO A 416 1.91 1.05 2.26
N ASN A 417 1.65 1.94 1.31
CA ASN A 417 2.30 3.24 1.26
C ASN A 417 1.96 4.05 2.51
N GLU A 418 3.00 4.59 3.13
CA GLU A 418 2.89 5.33 4.39
C GLU A 418 2.75 6.83 4.15
N PRO A 419 2.02 7.54 5.03
CA PRO A 419 2.00 9.00 5.04
C PRO A 419 3.41 9.54 5.31
N ARG A 420 3.75 10.63 4.63
CA ARG A 420 5.07 11.25 4.73
C ARG A 420 5.14 12.30 5.83
N TYR A 421 4.07 13.04 6.00
CA TYR A 421 3.98 14.19 6.92
C TYR A 421 2.91 14.01 7.98
N GLN A 422 1.81 13.36 7.67
CA GLN A 422 0.73 13.08 8.60
C GLN A 422 1.14 12.04 9.66
N LEU A 423 0.60 12.17 10.86
CA LEU A 423 0.95 11.35 12.03
C LEU A 423 -0.10 10.26 12.30
N TRP A 424 -0.60 9.63 11.24
CA TRP A 424 -1.66 8.63 11.34
C TRP A 424 -1.17 7.23 11.72
N ARG A 425 0.12 6.98 11.59
CA ARG A 425 0.68 5.67 11.94
C ARG A 425 0.48 5.34 13.43
N PRO A 426 0.19 4.08 13.77
CA PRO A 426 0.10 3.63 15.16
C PRO A 426 1.49 3.59 15.81
N PRO A 427 1.56 3.58 17.16
CA PRO A 427 2.83 3.56 17.90
C PRO A 427 3.65 2.28 17.69
N SER A 428 3.02 1.21 17.26
CA SER A 428 3.67 -0.07 17.01
C SER A 428 3.02 -0.76 15.81
N ASP A 429 3.83 -1.29 14.92
CA ASP A 429 3.36 -2.11 13.79
C ASP A 429 2.98 -3.54 14.24
N ARG A 430 3.29 -3.90 15.48
CA ARG A 430 3.03 -5.23 16.02
C ARG A 430 1.61 -5.34 16.54
N MET A 431 0.87 -6.31 16.02
CA MET A 431 -0.48 -6.64 16.48
C MET A 431 -0.40 -7.47 17.78
N PRO A 432 -1.12 -7.09 18.86
CA PRO A 432 -1.28 -7.97 20.02
C PRO A 432 -2.05 -9.24 19.66
N ASN A 433 -1.66 -10.40 20.22
CA ASN A 433 -2.34 -11.66 19.95
C ASN A 433 -3.84 -11.61 20.28
N SER A 434 -4.24 -10.90 21.33
CA SER A 434 -5.65 -10.73 21.71
C SER A 434 -6.46 -10.00 20.64
N GLU A 435 -5.90 -8.98 20.00
CA GLU A 435 -6.55 -8.24 18.92
C GLU A 435 -6.61 -9.09 17.64
N TRP A 436 -5.56 -9.88 17.36
CA TRP A 436 -5.55 -10.85 16.27
C TRP A 436 -6.66 -11.89 16.41
N PHE A 437 -6.79 -12.53 17.59
CA PHE A 437 -7.87 -13.49 17.84
C PHE A 437 -9.25 -12.85 17.74
N ALA A 438 -9.43 -11.64 18.29
CA ALA A 438 -10.69 -10.91 18.18
C ALA A 438 -11.03 -10.58 16.71
N PHE A 439 -10.04 -10.22 15.90
CA PHE A 439 -10.21 -10.00 14.47
C PHE A 439 -10.65 -11.29 13.76
N ALA A 440 -9.95 -12.41 13.98
CA ALA A 440 -10.27 -13.70 13.38
C ALA A 440 -11.69 -14.15 13.72
N THR A 441 -12.08 -14.11 14.99
CA THR A 441 -13.46 -14.43 15.43
C THR A 441 -14.49 -13.50 14.78
N SER A 442 -14.19 -12.20 14.65
CA SER A 442 -15.08 -11.23 13.99
C SER A 442 -15.26 -11.49 12.48
N LEU A 443 -14.25 -12.07 11.81
CA LEU A 443 -14.39 -12.53 10.42
C LEU A 443 -15.32 -13.74 10.33
N VAL A 444 -15.22 -14.69 11.29
CA VAL A 444 -16.13 -15.85 11.37
C VAL A 444 -17.56 -15.38 11.59
N ASP A 445 -17.82 -14.43 12.51
CA ASP A 445 -19.14 -13.86 12.72
C ASP A 445 -19.75 -13.32 11.43
N ARG A 446 -18.96 -12.59 10.64
CA ARG A 446 -19.38 -12.04 9.36
C ARG A 446 -19.62 -13.12 8.32
N ALA A 447 -18.71 -14.08 8.22
CA ALA A 447 -18.86 -15.21 7.30
C ALA A 447 -20.19 -15.95 7.53
N LEU A 448 -20.52 -16.29 8.78
CA LEU A 448 -21.76 -16.96 9.15
C LEU A 448 -22.99 -16.09 8.85
N ALA A 449 -22.94 -14.80 9.19
CA ALA A 449 -24.00 -13.86 8.89
C ALA A 449 -24.22 -13.65 7.37
N TRP A 450 -23.14 -13.59 6.61
CA TRP A 450 -23.21 -13.36 5.16
C TRP A 450 -23.71 -14.58 4.41
N VAL A 451 -23.28 -15.79 4.80
CA VAL A 451 -23.73 -17.06 4.24
C VAL A 451 -25.24 -17.25 4.48
N THR A 452 -25.78 -16.73 5.58
CA THR A 452 -27.23 -16.78 5.82
C THR A 452 -28.02 -16.03 4.74
N ALA A 453 -27.45 -14.98 4.16
CA ALA A 453 -28.05 -14.23 3.06
C ALA A 453 -27.76 -14.84 1.67
N ASP A 454 -26.58 -15.46 1.51
CA ASP A 454 -26.14 -16.13 0.26
C ASP A 454 -25.58 -17.52 0.56
N ARG A 455 -26.48 -18.53 0.57
CA ARG A 455 -26.12 -19.92 0.86
C ARG A 455 -25.17 -20.57 -0.16
N THR A 456 -24.96 -19.96 -1.33
CA THR A 456 -24.00 -20.48 -2.32
C THR A 456 -22.56 -20.48 -1.81
N ALA A 457 -22.26 -19.69 -0.77
CA ALA A 457 -20.95 -19.63 -0.11
C ALA A 457 -20.75 -20.69 1.00
N LEU A 458 -21.76 -21.53 1.33
CA LEU A 458 -21.63 -22.59 2.34
C LEU A 458 -20.43 -23.53 2.11
N PRO A 459 -20.15 -24.01 0.89
CA PRO A 459 -19.01 -24.88 0.66
C PRO A 459 -17.67 -24.27 1.07
N TRP A 460 -17.50 -22.96 0.88
CA TRP A 460 -16.29 -22.26 1.29
C TRP A 460 -16.06 -22.28 2.81
N LEU A 461 -17.11 -22.29 3.64
CA LEU A 461 -16.96 -22.39 5.10
C LEU A 461 -16.25 -23.69 5.52
N VAL A 462 -16.39 -24.76 4.74
CA VAL A 462 -15.71 -26.03 5.00
C VAL A 462 -14.20 -25.90 4.76
N GLU A 463 -13.78 -25.24 3.68
CA GLU A 463 -12.38 -24.94 3.40
C GLU A 463 -11.78 -24.07 4.53
N ALA A 464 -12.55 -23.10 4.99
CA ALA A 464 -12.19 -22.14 6.02
C ALA A 464 -11.91 -22.76 7.41
N LEU A 465 -12.41 -23.99 7.68
CA LEU A 465 -12.26 -24.69 8.97
C LEU A 465 -10.79 -24.95 9.36
N SER A 466 -9.91 -25.14 8.39
CA SER A 466 -8.53 -25.59 8.64
C SER A 466 -7.62 -24.51 9.23
N THR A 467 -8.02 -23.24 9.16
CA THR A 467 -7.17 -22.09 9.50
C THR A 467 -7.66 -21.28 10.69
N VAL A 468 -8.86 -21.54 11.18
CA VAL A 468 -9.44 -20.85 12.33
C VAL A 468 -9.18 -21.58 13.64
N GLY A 469 -9.32 -20.86 14.76
CA GLY A 469 -9.18 -21.42 16.10
C GLY A 469 -10.20 -22.51 16.43
N PRO A 470 -9.93 -23.37 17.45
CA PRO A 470 -10.79 -24.50 17.80
C PRO A 470 -12.27 -24.13 18.07
N ASP A 471 -12.49 -23.02 18.76
CA ASP A 471 -13.85 -22.59 19.13
C ASP A 471 -14.62 -22.10 17.90
N ASP A 472 -13.96 -21.31 17.05
CA ASP A 472 -14.54 -20.81 15.82
C ASP A 472 -14.82 -21.95 14.80
N ALA A 473 -13.92 -22.93 14.71
CA ALA A 473 -14.18 -24.13 13.91
C ALA A 473 -15.41 -24.91 14.40
N ASN A 474 -15.60 -25.04 15.71
CA ASN A 474 -16.79 -25.70 16.28
C ASN A 474 -18.07 -24.91 15.94
N ARG A 475 -18.05 -23.58 16.00
CA ARG A 475 -19.17 -22.71 15.63
C ARG A 475 -19.53 -22.85 14.15
N ILE A 476 -18.54 -22.92 13.26
CA ILE A 476 -18.77 -23.14 11.82
C ILE A 476 -19.43 -24.51 11.60
N ILE A 477 -18.92 -25.58 12.25
CA ILE A 477 -19.49 -26.93 12.09
C ILE A 477 -20.93 -26.97 12.62
N GLU A 478 -21.22 -26.37 13.78
CA GLU A 478 -22.57 -26.29 14.34
C GLU A 478 -23.53 -25.57 13.38
N PHE A 479 -23.09 -24.44 12.80
CA PHE A 479 -23.86 -23.72 11.79
C PHE A 479 -24.16 -24.58 10.55
N LEU A 480 -23.17 -25.33 10.04
CA LEU A 480 -23.34 -26.22 8.90
C LEU A 480 -24.29 -27.39 9.22
N GLU A 481 -24.24 -27.94 10.43
CA GLU A 481 -25.16 -28.99 10.91
C GLU A 481 -26.61 -28.46 10.97
N ASP A 482 -26.80 -27.24 11.45
CA ASP A 482 -28.12 -26.58 11.50
C ASP A 482 -28.67 -26.33 10.09
N GLU A 483 -27.87 -25.80 9.17
CA GLU A 483 -28.28 -25.57 7.78
C GLU A 483 -28.64 -26.87 7.05
N ALA A 484 -27.83 -27.93 7.23
CA ALA A 484 -28.12 -29.22 6.65
C ALA A 484 -29.40 -29.86 7.22
N SER A 485 -29.69 -29.64 8.52
CA SER A 485 -30.85 -30.22 9.22
C SER A 485 -32.16 -29.52 8.83
N ARG A 486 -32.15 -28.30 8.33
CA ARG A 486 -33.35 -27.58 7.84
C ARG A 486 -33.96 -28.26 6.62
N GLY A 487 -33.16 -28.91 5.79
CA GLY A 487 -33.64 -29.68 4.62
C GLY A 487 -34.13 -28.81 3.45
N ASP A 488 -33.90 -27.49 3.46
CA ASP A 488 -34.32 -26.52 2.46
C ASP A 488 -33.16 -25.96 1.60
N LEU A 489 -32.00 -26.63 1.61
CA LEU A 489 -30.87 -26.27 0.76
C LEU A 489 -31.18 -26.56 -0.71
N ASP A 490 -30.79 -25.63 -1.58
CA ASP A 490 -30.73 -25.89 -3.01
C ASP A 490 -29.89 -27.12 -3.31
N GLU A 491 -30.32 -27.95 -4.27
CA GLU A 491 -29.67 -29.25 -4.55
C GLU A 491 -28.22 -29.11 -5.02
N ASP A 492 -27.91 -28.04 -5.77
CA ASP A 492 -26.54 -27.82 -6.25
C ASP A 492 -25.64 -27.31 -5.11
N VAL A 493 -26.15 -26.47 -4.22
CA VAL A 493 -25.45 -26.05 -2.99
C VAL A 493 -25.25 -27.25 -2.06
N ARG A 494 -26.27 -28.09 -1.89
CA ARG A 494 -26.21 -29.30 -1.07
C ARG A 494 -25.12 -30.25 -1.59
N LEU A 495 -25.08 -30.48 -2.91
CA LEU A 495 -24.07 -31.32 -3.55
C LEU A 495 -22.67 -30.75 -3.33
N ALA A 496 -22.46 -29.47 -3.62
CA ALA A 496 -21.16 -28.82 -3.44
C ALA A 496 -20.69 -28.89 -1.97
N LEU A 497 -21.60 -28.67 -1.03
CA LEU A 497 -21.31 -28.78 0.40
C LEU A 497 -20.98 -30.23 0.80
N PHE A 498 -21.73 -31.21 0.31
CA PHE A 498 -21.44 -32.63 0.50
C PHE A 498 -20.04 -33.01 0.01
N GLU A 499 -19.67 -32.61 -1.19
CA GLU A 499 -18.36 -32.90 -1.77
C GLU A 499 -17.23 -32.31 -0.94
N GLN A 500 -17.34 -31.05 -0.52
CA GLN A 500 -16.34 -30.37 0.32
C GLN A 500 -16.21 -31.02 1.71
N VAL A 501 -17.34 -31.32 2.39
CA VAL A 501 -17.33 -31.94 3.71
C VAL A 501 -16.72 -33.36 3.62
N ARG A 502 -17.06 -34.10 2.59
CA ARG A 502 -16.51 -35.43 2.34
C ARG A 502 -14.99 -35.36 2.10
N GLU A 503 -14.55 -34.45 1.24
CA GLU A 503 -13.13 -34.30 0.91
C GLU A 503 -12.30 -33.93 2.14
N ILE A 504 -12.69 -32.93 2.91
CA ILE A 504 -11.96 -32.49 4.10
C ILE A 504 -11.97 -33.60 5.18
N SER A 505 -13.11 -34.29 5.38
CA SER A 505 -13.22 -35.38 6.34
C SER A 505 -12.26 -36.54 5.99
N THR A 506 -12.28 -36.97 4.74
CA THR A 506 -11.41 -38.06 4.25
C THR A 506 -9.92 -37.68 4.32
N ARG A 507 -9.58 -36.43 3.99
CA ARG A 507 -8.21 -35.90 4.09
C ARG A 507 -7.68 -35.98 5.53
N HIS A 508 -8.45 -35.47 6.50
CA HIS A 508 -8.05 -35.49 7.91
C HIS A 508 -8.13 -36.90 8.56
N GLU A 509 -8.92 -37.79 8.04
CA GLU A 509 -8.93 -39.21 8.45
C GLU A 509 -7.66 -39.90 7.96
N ARG A 510 -7.28 -39.67 6.69
CA ARG A 510 -6.07 -40.27 6.10
C ARG A 510 -4.79 -39.86 6.83
N PHE A 511 -4.70 -38.59 7.22
CA PHE A 511 -3.52 -38.01 7.86
C PHE A 511 -3.73 -37.77 9.35
N GLN A 512 -4.45 -38.67 10.03
CA GLN A 512 -4.87 -38.51 11.42
C GLN A 512 -3.71 -38.31 12.41
N ASP A 513 -2.50 -38.77 12.07
CA ASP A 513 -1.30 -38.66 12.89
C ASP A 513 -0.49 -37.40 12.61
N ALA A 514 -0.92 -36.55 11.65
CA ALA A 514 -0.26 -35.29 11.35
C ALA A 514 -0.64 -34.21 12.37
N ASP A 515 0.31 -33.33 12.71
CA ASP A 515 0.12 -32.23 13.66
C ASP A 515 -1.02 -31.26 13.27
N TRP A 516 -1.33 -31.16 11.98
CA TRP A 516 -2.41 -30.36 11.44
C TRP A 516 -3.75 -31.08 11.35
N ALA A 517 -3.82 -32.39 11.67
CA ALA A 517 -5.04 -33.15 11.55
C ALA A 517 -6.10 -32.68 12.57
N MET A 518 -7.35 -32.63 12.14
CA MET A 518 -8.46 -32.32 13.04
C MET A 518 -8.61 -33.34 14.14
N PRO A 519 -8.99 -32.96 15.37
CA PRO A 519 -9.31 -33.89 16.44
C PRO A 519 -10.39 -34.93 16.04
N ALA A 520 -10.31 -36.11 16.59
CA ALA A 520 -11.22 -37.25 16.27
C ALA A 520 -12.72 -36.86 16.42
N GLU A 521 -13.06 -36.07 17.46
CA GLU A 521 -14.42 -35.60 17.70
C GLU A 521 -14.94 -34.74 16.54
N ARG A 522 -14.12 -33.82 16.04
CA ARG A 522 -14.48 -32.94 14.93
C ARG A 522 -14.61 -33.72 13.63
N ARG A 523 -13.72 -34.68 13.38
CA ARG A 523 -13.81 -35.57 12.22
C ARG A 523 -15.11 -36.39 12.23
N ALA A 524 -15.52 -36.90 13.41
CA ALA A 524 -16.78 -37.62 13.55
C ALA A 524 -18.00 -36.75 13.26
N ARG A 525 -17.98 -35.45 13.65
CA ARG A 525 -19.05 -34.50 13.31
C ARG A 525 -19.12 -34.24 11.81
N LEU A 526 -17.98 -34.04 11.15
CA LEU A 526 -17.93 -33.84 9.70
C LEU A 526 -18.42 -35.09 8.94
N HIS A 527 -18.08 -36.28 9.41
CA HIS A 527 -18.58 -37.50 8.82
C HIS A 527 -20.12 -37.61 8.91
N LYS A 528 -20.66 -37.33 10.08
CA LYS A 528 -22.11 -37.25 10.28
C LYS A 528 -22.79 -36.17 9.43
N LEU A 529 -22.14 -35.02 9.29
CA LEU A 529 -22.62 -33.96 8.42
C LEU A 529 -22.66 -34.41 6.95
N ALA A 530 -21.62 -35.12 6.47
CA ALA A 530 -21.62 -35.70 5.13
C ALA A 530 -22.77 -36.69 4.92
N GLU A 531 -23.12 -37.53 5.95
CA GLU A 531 -24.27 -38.41 5.89
C GLU A 531 -25.59 -37.65 5.76
N LEU A 532 -25.76 -36.54 6.50
CA LEU A 532 -26.96 -35.67 6.42
C LEU A 532 -27.10 -34.98 5.08
N LEU A 533 -25.99 -34.57 4.47
CA LEU A 533 -25.94 -33.87 3.20
C LEU A 533 -26.04 -34.80 1.99
N GLN A 534 -25.96 -36.12 2.19
CA GLN A 534 -25.94 -37.08 1.11
C GLN A 534 -27.06 -36.82 0.09
N PRO A 535 -26.73 -36.67 -1.21
CA PRO A 535 -27.74 -36.46 -2.23
C PRO A 535 -28.74 -37.61 -2.31
N ALA A 536 -30.02 -37.29 -2.48
CA ALA A 536 -31.05 -38.32 -2.69
C ALA A 536 -30.94 -38.98 -4.07
N ASP A 537 -30.36 -38.28 -5.04
CA ASP A 537 -30.07 -38.80 -6.36
C ASP A 537 -28.78 -39.62 -6.32
N ASP A 538 -28.91 -40.94 -6.58
CA ASP A 538 -27.80 -41.88 -6.56
C ASP A 538 -26.68 -41.50 -7.55
N LEU A 539 -27.03 -40.87 -8.67
CA LEU A 539 -26.06 -40.38 -9.66
C LEU A 539 -25.16 -39.31 -9.08
N ARG A 540 -25.73 -38.30 -8.43
CA ARG A 540 -25.00 -37.22 -7.74
C ARG A 540 -24.21 -37.80 -6.54
N ARG A 541 -24.78 -38.77 -5.86
CA ARG A 541 -24.16 -39.41 -4.70
C ARG A 541 -22.88 -40.16 -5.03
N PHE A 542 -22.79 -40.83 -6.20
CA PHE A 542 -21.69 -41.71 -6.56
C PHE A 542 -20.75 -41.14 -7.61
N ALA A 543 -21.06 -40.00 -8.24
CA ALA A 543 -20.29 -39.39 -9.32
C ALA A 543 -18.79 -39.22 -8.98
N TYR A 544 -18.47 -38.85 -7.73
CA TYR A 544 -17.10 -38.66 -7.27
C TYR A 544 -16.23 -39.93 -7.36
N LEU A 545 -16.81 -41.13 -7.24
CA LEU A 545 -16.07 -42.40 -7.34
C LEU A 545 -15.45 -42.58 -8.73
N PHE A 546 -15.94 -41.88 -9.75
CA PHE A 546 -15.49 -41.95 -11.14
C PHE A 546 -14.60 -40.78 -11.52
N SER A 547 -14.08 -40.00 -10.54
CA SER A 547 -13.00 -39.05 -10.77
C SER A 547 -11.66 -39.77 -10.94
N TRP A 548 -10.63 -39.01 -11.38
CA TRP A 548 -9.30 -39.60 -11.67
C TRP A 548 -8.69 -40.31 -10.44
N ARG A 549 -8.79 -39.71 -9.27
CA ARG A 549 -8.30 -40.27 -7.98
C ARG A 549 -9.26 -39.88 -6.86
N PRO A 550 -10.40 -40.55 -6.73
CA PRO A 550 -11.37 -40.18 -5.70
C PRO A 550 -10.82 -40.46 -4.30
N ASP A 551 -11.04 -39.52 -3.40
CA ASP A 551 -10.70 -39.69 -2.01
C ASP A 551 -11.67 -40.69 -1.36
N LEU A 552 -11.11 -41.79 -0.82
CA LEU A 552 -11.86 -42.86 -0.14
C LEU A 552 -11.54 -42.83 1.35
N SER A 553 -12.59 -42.84 2.18
CA SER A 553 -12.46 -43.01 3.62
C SER A 553 -11.85 -44.40 3.93
N GLY A 554 -10.85 -44.46 4.81
CA GLY A 554 -10.18 -45.68 5.24
C GLY A 554 -9.21 -46.30 4.24
N ALA A 555 -8.94 -45.68 3.07
CA ALA A 555 -8.00 -46.23 2.10
C ALA A 555 -6.64 -45.51 2.17
N ASP A 556 -5.55 -46.25 2.34
CA ASP A 556 -4.18 -45.74 2.30
C ASP A 556 -3.69 -45.66 0.85
N LEU A 557 -3.41 -44.41 0.38
CA LEU A 557 -2.84 -44.18 -0.95
C LEU A 557 -1.37 -44.63 -1.08
N SER A 558 -0.67 -44.87 0.01
CA SER A 558 0.69 -45.45 0.00
C SER A 558 0.69 -46.91 -0.39
N ASP A 559 -0.40 -47.61 -0.13
CA ASP A 559 -0.67 -48.96 -0.63
C ASP A 559 -1.64 -48.90 -1.83
N TYR A 560 -1.06 -48.70 -3.01
CA TYR A 560 -1.83 -48.55 -4.25
C TYR A 560 -2.74 -49.75 -4.56
N GLU A 561 -2.32 -50.99 -4.25
CA GLU A 561 -3.12 -52.20 -4.50
C GLU A 561 -4.32 -52.26 -3.55
N HIS A 562 -4.12 -51.91 -2.27
CA HIS A 562 -5.22 -51.81 -1.31
C HIS A 562 -6.22 -50.71 -1.71
N TYR A 563 -5.72 -49.54 -2.05
CA TYR A 563 -6.57 -48.42 -2.52
C TYR A 563 -7.37 -48.83 -3.77
N ARG A 564 -6.72 -49.40 -4.80
CA ARG A 564 -7.38 -49.85 -6.03
C ARG A 564 -8.48 -50.86 -5.72
N THR A 565 -8.20 -51.86 -4.88
CA THR A 565 -9.16 -52.88 -4.49
C THR A 565 -10.38 -52.29 -3.76
N ALA A 566 -10.15 -51.35 -2.86
CA ALA A 566 -11.21 -50.65 -2.15
C ALA A 566 -12.05 -49.79 -3.10
N LEU A 567 -11.41 -49.08 -4.06
CA LEU A 567 -12.08 -48.26 -5.07
C LEU A 567 -12.95 -49.13 -5.98
N GLU A 568 -12.42 -50.24 -6.49
CA GLU A 568 -13.18 -51.16 -7.33
C GLU A 568 -14.37 -51.76 -6.60
N ALA A 569 -14.22 -52.08 -5.32
CA ALA A 569 -15.34 -52.57 -4.50
C ALA A 569 -16.44 -51.52 -4.33
N LYS A 570 -16.08 -50.26 -4.04
CA LYS A 570 -17.04 -49.13 -3.92
C LYS A 570 -17.69 -48.77 -5.24
N ARG A 571 -16.95 -48.82 -6.33
CA ARG A 571 -17.51 -48.59 -7.69
C ARG A 571 -18.52 -49.69 -8.03
N ARG A 572 -18.22 -50.95 -7.72
CA ARG A 572 -19.14 -52.05 -7.94
C ARG A 572 -20.42 -51.89 -7.13
N GLU A 573 -20.31 -51.55 -5.83
CA GLU A 573 -21.47 -51.25 -4.98
C GLU A 573 -22.32 -50.12 -5.56
N ALA A 574 -21.69 -49.01 -6.00
CA ALA A 574 -22.39 -47.90 -6.63
C ALA A 574 -23.09 -48.31 -7.93
N LEU A 575 -22.43 -49.09 -8.77
CA LEU A 575 -23.01 -49.57 -10.02
C LEU A 575 -24.17 -50.57 -9.74
N ASP A 576 -24.08 -51.43 -8.73
CA ASP A 576 -25.17 -52.33 -8.34
C ASP A 576 -26.43 -51.56 -7.93
N VAL A 577 -26.27 -50.44 -7.21
CA VAL A 577 -27.39 -49.53 -6.85
C VAL A 577 -27.99 -48.88 -8.09
N LEU A 578 -27.15 -48.37 -9.01
CA LEU A 578 -27.60 -47.73 -10.24
C LEU A 578 -28.28 -48.72 -11.19
N PHE A 579 -27.76 -49.95 -11.32
CA PHE A 579 -28.33 -51.01 -12.14
C PHE A 579 -29.66 -51.59 -11.61
N ALA A 580 -29.93 -51.46 -10.32
CA ALA A 580 -31.22 -51.87 -9.75
C ALA A 580 -32.40 -50.98 -10.19
N ARG A 581 -32.14 -49.84 -10.83
CA ARG A 581 -33.15 -48.90 -11.31
C ARG A 581 -33.67 -49.26 -12.69
N SER A 582 -34.88 -48.88 -13.00
CA SER A 582 -35.51 -49.09 -14.31
C SER A 582 -34.88 -48.26 -15.44
N ASP A 583 -34.19 -47.18 -15.11
CA ASP A 583 -33.50 -46.24 -16.00
C ASP A 583 -31.97 -46.42 -15.97
N ALA A 584 -31.46 -47.59 -15.62
CA ALA A 584 -30.05 -47.87 -15.37
C ALA A 584 -29.08 -47.41 -16.47
N TRP A 585 -29.40 -47.65 -17.74
CA TRP A 585 -28.54 -47.24 -18.87
C TRP A 585 -28.47 -45.74 -19.06
N GLU A 586 -29.56 -45.02 -18.80
CA GLU A 586 -29.62 -43.58 -18.86
C GLU A 586 -28.80 -42.96 -17.73
N GLN A 587 -28.89 -43.55 -16.52
CA GLN A 587 -28.11 -43.15 -15.35
C GLN A 587 -26.60 -43.38 -15.57
N LEU A 588 -26.19 -44.49 -16.13
CA LEU A 588 -24.77 -44.76 -16.46
C LEU A 588 -24.23 -43.77 -17.50
N GLY A 589 -25.02 -43.48 -18.54
CA GLY A 589 -24.66 -42.43 -19.52
C GLY A 589 -24.47 -41.08 -18.86
N ALA A 590 -25.31 -40.74 -17.90
CA ALA A 590 -25.23 -39.47 -17.17
C ALA A 590 -24.03 -39.45 -16.17
N VAL A 591 -23.69 -40.59 -15.51
CA VAL A 591 -22.44 -40.72 -14.72
C VAL A 591 -21.23 -40.51 -15.61
N ALA A 592 -21.16 -41.17 -16.77
CA ALA A 592 -20.05 -41.08 -17.70
C ALA A 592 -19.89 -39.64 -18.25
N ALA A 593 -21.00 -38.92 -18.47
CA ALA A 593 -20.98 -37.52 -18.93
C ALA A 593 -20.48 -36.52 -17.87
N ARG A 594 -20.62 -36.86 -16.59
CA ARG A 594 -20.19 -36.03 -15.45
C ARG A 594 -18.83 -36.43 -14.88
N ALA A 595 -18.39 -37.65 -15.15
CA ALA A 595 -17.12 -38.18 -14.64
C ALA A 595 -15.93 -37.44 -15.26
N GLU A 596 -14.96 -37.03 -14.46
CA GLU A 596 -13.67 -36.49 -14.95
C GLU A 596 -12.90 -37.51 -15.80
N ALA A 597 -13.14 -38.80 -15.55
CA ALA A 597 -12.54 -39.91 -16.29
C ALA A 597 -13.64 -40.84 -16.81
N PRO A 598 -14.37 -40.50 -17.87
CA PRO A 598 -15.51 -41.28 -18.39
C PRO A 598 -15.17 -42.72 -18.72
N THR A 599 -13.94 -43.00 -19.13
CA THR A 599 -13.44 -44.37 -19.42
C THR A 599 -13.39 -45.31 -18.20
N GLN A 600 -13.58 -44.79 -17.00
CA GLN A 600 -13.61 -45.59 -15.76
C GLN A 600 -15.02 -46.05 -15.38
N VAL A 601 -16.03 -45.60 -16.13
CA VAL A 601 -17.44 -45.99 -15.96
C VAL A 601 -17.78 -47.20 -16.82
N GLY A 602 -16.96 -47.49 -17.85
CA GLY A 602 -17.15 -48.58 -18.81
C GLY A 602 -16.55 -49.90 -18.40
#